data_578b988becc68fb7b667af4ae3ba0f1c
#
_entry.id   578b988becc68fb7b667af4ae3ba0f1c
#
_cell.length_a   1.000
_cell.length_b   1.000
_cell.length_c   1.000
_cell.angle_alpha   90.00
_cell.angle_beta   90.00
_cell.angle_gamma   90.00
#
_symmetry.space_group_name_H-M   'P 1'
#
loop_
_entity.id
_entity.type
_entity.pdbx_description
1 polymer ?
#
loop_
_entity_poly.entity_id
_entity_poly.type
_entity_poly.pdbx_seq_one_letter_code
_entity_poly.pdbx_strand_id
1 'polypeptide(L)'
;MTVLRPFYVPIVHGAMDGRPDEADSIESADAICETLHRLGYASDIVHIDLDLTPLERMMEREPLVVFNLVDGLRADLRLQPFVPAFLEKLRVPYTGCRFDAIVAAMSKTRSKHLMKAAGIATPAWIDGIRNPLPGDTLVLVKSDSEHASVGIDATSVVMACEAQKVIRHREATFGGRFFAEVFIEGREFNVAMVDGPIGVEVLPPPEILFAGYPDDKPKIVDYDAKWQTESFAYQNTPRQFGIEKTDPKLGRKLKKMAAEVWNTFGLTGYARVDFRVDAMGKPWAIDVNTNPCITADAGFSATASEAGISYPQLIERIVQAALRRTAPAELDEVLGDPLRAGEARVGEAGAW
;
A
#
# COMPACT_ATOMS: atom_id res chain seq x y z
N MET A 1 22.53 37.07 8.45
CA MET A 1 21.94 36.01 7.63
C MET A 1 21.19 35.09 8.60
N THR A 2 19.86 35.14 8.60
CA THR A 2 19.03 34.21 9.38
C THR A 2 19.14 32.86 8.68
N VAL A 3 19.82 31.90 9.28
CA VAL A 3 19.81 30.52 8.79
C VAL A 3 18.39 30.00 9.02
N LEU A 4 17.62 29.91 7.96
CA LEU A 4 16.31 29.25 8.01
C LEU A 4 16.56 27.82 8.47
N ARG A 5 15.97 27.43 9.61
CA ARG A 5 16.04 26.05 10.07
C ARG A 5 15.30 25.18 9.03
N PRO A 6 15.86 24.05 8.58
CA PRO A 6 15.16 23.17 7.65
C PRO A 6 13.87 22.67 8.29
N PHE A 7 12.82 22.53 7.48
CA PHE A 7 11.56 21.94 7.95
C PHE A 7 11.77 20.52 8.43
N TYR A 8 11.18 20.18 9.58
CA TYR A 8 11.33 18.89 10.21
C TYR A 8 10.25 17.90 9.75
N VAL A 9 10.68 16.78 9.17
CA VAL A 9 9.85 15.68 8.66
C VAL A 9 10.33 14.38 9.29
N PRO A 10 9.90 14.04 10.52
CA PRO A 10 10.24 12.78 11.16
C PRO A 10 9.56 11.61 10.48
N ILE A 11 10.21 10.45 10.51
CA ILE A 11 9.67 9.17 10.02
C ILE A 11 9.30 8.33 11.23
N VAL A 12 8.04 7.88 11.28
CA VAL A 12 7.54 7.06 12.38
C VAL A 12 7.27 5.65 11.87
N HIS A 13 7.83 4.65 12.54
CA HIS A 13 7.52 3.25 12.29
C HIS A 13 7.35 2.44 13.58
N GLY A 14 6.64 1.30 13.51
CA GLY A 14 6.43 0.41 14.65
C GLY A 14 7.72 -0.26 15.10
N ALA A 15 7.83 -0.58 16.40
CA ALA A 15 8.87 -1.43 16.91
C ALA A 15 8.72 -2.86 16.37
N MET A 16 9.82 -3.53 16.10
CA MET A 16 9.88 -4.80 15.38
C MET A 16 10.01 -5.99 16.33
N ASP A 17 9.34 -7.08 15.96
CA ASP A 17 9.48 -8.39 16.64
C ASP A 17 10.38 -9.38 15.86
N GLY A 18 11.07 -8.90 14.79
CA GLY A 18 12.09 -9.66 14.04
C GLY A 18 11.54 -10.54 12.91
N ARG A 19 10.36 -10.25 12.40
CA ARG A 19 9.82 -10.93 11.20
C ARG A 19 10.44 -10.37 9.91
N PRO A 20 10.63 -11.17 8.84
CA PRO A 20 11.18 -10.69 7.56
C PRO A 20 10.40 -9.54 6.93
N ASP A 21 9.07 -9.55 7.03
CA ASP A 21 8.19 -8.51 6.51
C ASP A 21 8.32 -7.16 7.26
N GLU A 22 8.92 -7.17 8.46
CA GLU A 22 9.22 -5.98 9.24
C GLU A 22 10.57 -5.33 8.85
N ALA A 23 11.51 -6.11 8.31
CA ALA A 23 12.81 -5.61 7.84
C ALA A 23 12.63 -4.55 6.73
N ASP A 24 11.65 -4.73 5.83
CA ASP A 24 11.29 -3.77 4.80
C ASP A 24 10.92 -2.38 5.36
N SER A 25 10.30 -2.33 6.54
CA SER A 25 9.90 -1.06 7.15
C SER A 25 11.10 -0.24 7.62
N ILE A 26 12.17 -0.89 8.14
CA ILE A 26 13.41 -0.20 8.50
C ILE A 26 14.13 0.28 7.25
N GLU A 27 14.30 -0.60 6.26
CA GLU A 27 14.97 -0.26 5.02
C GLU A 27 14.27 0.90 4.31
N SER A 28 12.92 0.90 4.36
CA SER A 28 12.11 2.02 3.90
C SER A 28 12.41 3.30 4.69
N ALA A 29 12.46 3.22 6.02
CA ALA A 29 12.68 4.38 6.87
C ALA A 29 14.05 5.01 6.63
N ASP A 30 15.11 4.20 6.51
CA ASP A 30 16.47 4.67 6.22
C ASP A 30 16.55 5.33 4.82
N ALA A 31 16.02 4.69 3.78
CA ALA A 31 16.02 5.22 2.42
C ALA A 31 15.23 6.53 2.29
N ILE A 32 14.09 6.63 3.00
CA ILE A 32 13.27 7.84 3.04
C ILE A 32 13.99 8.94 3.80
N CYS A 33 14.61 8.65 4.96
CA CYS A 33 15.36 9.61 5.75
C CYS A 33 16.50 10.24 4.94
N GLU A 34 17.29 9.41 4.25
CA GLU A 34 18.35 9.89 3.36
C GLU A 34 17.79 10.74 2.22
N THR A 35 16.66 10.34 1.64
CA THR A 35 16.01 11.08 0.56
C THR A 35 15.49 12.43 1.04
N LEU A 36 14.85 12.50 2.22
CA LEU A 36 14.37 13.75 2.80
C LEU A 36 15.53 14.71 3.11
N HIS A 37 16.65 14.20 3.61
CA HIS A 37 17.87 15.02 3.80
C HIS A 37 18.38 15.60 2.47
N ARG A 38 18.40 14.81 1.39
CA ARG A 38 18.80 15.30 0.05
C ARG A 38 17.82 16.35 -0.49
N LEU A 39 16.55 16.28 -0.13
CA LEU A 39 15.53 17.27 -0.47
C LEU A 39 15.57 18.52 0.42
N GLY A 40 16.46 18.57 1.43
CA GLY A 40 16.66 19.71 2.31
C GLY A 40 15.80 19.75 3.57
N TYR A 41 15.10 18.67 3.88
CA TYR A 41 14.37 18.51 5.14
C TYR A 41 15.30 18.04 6.28
N ALA A 42 15.01 18.44 7.51
CA ALA A 42 15.54 17.78 8.69
C ALA A 42 14.68 16.53 8.94
N SER A 43 15.30 15.38 9.11
CA SER A 43 14.58 14.13 9.32
C SER A 43 15.33 13.23 10.28
N ASP A 44 14.62 12.45 11.06
CA ASP A 44 15.12 11.33 11.86
C ASP A 44 14.04 10.24 11.93
N ILE A 45 14.44 9.08 12.43
CA ILE A 45 13.58 7.91 12.54
C ILE A 45 13.12 7.77 13.99
N VAL A 46 11.82 7.72 14.20
CA VAL A 46 11.17 7.59 15.50
C VAL A 46 10.51 6.23 15.61
N HIS A 47 11.06 5.38 16.44
CA HIS A 47 10.48 4.08 16.76
C HIS A 47 9.37 4.25 17.79
N ILE A 48 8.23 3.64 17.55
CA ILE A 48 7.10 3.64 18.46
C ILE A 48 6.65 2.24 18.79
N ASP A 49 6.12 2.11 19.97
CA ASP A 49 5.38 0.95 20.50
C ASP A 49 4.08 1.47 21.11
N LEU A 50 3.50 0.74 22.04
CA LEU A 50 2.33 1.19 22.82
C LEU A 50 2.66 2.37 23.77
N ASP A 51 3.94 2.65 24.00
CA ASP A 51 4.39 3.87 24.67
C ASP A 51 4.42 5.04 23.68
N LEU A 52 3.60 6.06 23.92
CA LEU A 52 3.50 7.26 23.08
C LEU A 52 4.55 8.34 23.41
N THR A 53 5.36 8.16 24.44
CA THR A 53 6.41 9.14 24.83
C THR A 53 7.31 9.54 23.65
N PRO A 54 7.75 8.63 22.75
CA PRO A 54 8.54 9.03 21.58
C PRO A 54 7.78 9.98 20.63
N LEU A 55 6.47 9.78 20.45
CA LEU A 55 5.63 10.69 19.64
C LEU A 55 5.51 12.06 20.31
N GLU A 56 5.28 12.11 21.63
CA GLU A 56 5.19 13.38 22.37
C GLU A 56 6.47 14.19 22.26
N ARG A 57 7.63 13.55 22.44
CA ARG A 57 8.94 14.20 22.27
C ARG A 57 9.19 14.69 20.85
N MET A 58 8.78 13.91 19.86
CA MET A 58 8.85 14.33 18.46
C MET A 58 8.02 15.60 18.21
N MET A 59 6.84 15.70 18.83
CA MET A 59 5.95 16.86 18.71
C MET A 59 6.55 18.15 19.28
N GLU A 60 7.43 18.08 20.30
CA GLU A 60 8.14 19.24 20.85
C GLU A 60 9.02 19.96 19.81
N ARG A 61 9.37 19.26 18.72
CA ARG A 61 10.17 19.79 17.60
C ARG A 61 9.33 20.40 16.47
N GLU A 62 8.00 20.48 16.63
CA GLU A 62 7.07 21.09 15.70
C GLU A 62 7.21 20.52 14.27
N PRO A 63 6.91 19.23 14.04
CA PRO A 63 7.06 18.61 12.72
C PRO A 63 6.14 19.30 11.70
N LEU A 64 6.69 19.58 10.50
CA LEU A 64 5.94 20.09 9.36
C LEU A 64 4.91 19.04 8.89
N VAL A 65 5.35 17.78 8.83
CA VAL A 65 4.57 16.61 8.48
C VAL A 65 5.25 15.37 9.07
N VAL A 66 4.49 14.39 9.51
CA VAL A 66 5.01 13.11 9.98
C VAL A 66 4.97 12.09 8.84
N PHE A 67 6.10 11.53 8.46
CA PHE A 67 6.13 10.43 7.50
C PHE A 67 5.76 9.13 8.21
N ASN A 68 4.53 8.65 8.01
CA ASN A 68 3.99 7.51 8.72
C ASN A 68 4.21 6.20 7.94
N LEU A 69 5.03 5.30 8.52
CA LEU A 69 5.29 3.94 8.01
C LEU A 69 4.76 2.85 8.95
N VAL A 70 3.86 3.21 9.88
CA VAL A 70 3.36 2.25 10.86
C VAL A 70 2.35 1.32 10.23
N ASP A 71 2.69 0.05 10.09
CA ASP A 71 1.80 -1.02 9.65
C ASP A 71 1.10 -1.74 10.82
N GLY A 72 1.63 -1.57 12.03
CA GLY A 72 1.11 -2.17 13.24
C GLY A 72 2.03 -1.88 14.41
N LEU A 73 1.63 -2.30 15.60
CA LEU A 73 2.42 -2.21 16.83
C LEU A 73 2.47 -3.59 17.48
N ARG A 74 3.64 -4.04 17.92
CA ARG A 74 3.85 -5.39 18.51
C ARG A 74 3.28 -6.50 17.63
N ALA A 75 3.64 -6.50 16.36
CA ALA A 75 3.14 -7.43 15.36
C ALA A 75 1.61 -7.53 15.26
N ASP A 76 0.86 -6.56 15.79
CA ASP A 76 -0.59 -6.48 15.68
C ASP A 76 -0.98 -5.40 14.65
N LEU A 77 -1.32 -5.82 13.44
CA LEU A 77 -1.76 -4.92 12.35
C LEU A 77 -3.08 -4.21 12.65
N ARG A 78 -3.88 -4.72 13.62
CA ARG A 78 -5.11 -4.03 14.06
C ARG A 78 -4.81 -2.71 14.75
N LEU A 79 -3.56 -2.47 15.13
CA LEU A 79 -3.08 -1.22 15.72
C LEU A 79 -2.53 -0.23 14.67
N GLN A 80 -2.54 -0.57 13.37
CA GLN A 80 -2.16 0.33 12.29
C GLN A 80 -2.85 1.70 12.37
N PRO A 81 -4.16 1.83 12.68
CA PRO A 81 -4.84 3.12 12.75
C PRO A 81 -4.45 3.98 13.96
N PHE A 82 -3.70 3.43 14.93
CA PHE A 82 -3.44 4.08 16.21
C PHE A 82 -2.65 5.40 16.06
N VAL A 83 -1.58 5.40 15.26
CA VAL A 83 -0.76 6.59 15.02
C VAL A 83 -1.52 7.64 14.22
N PRO A 84 -2.17 7.31 13.09
CA PRO A 84 -3.08 8.23 12.42
C PRO A 84 -4.11 8.88 13.33
N ALA A 85 -4.79 8.10 14.18
CA ALA A 85 -5.78 8.64 15.13
C ALA A 85 -5.17 9.66 16.11
N PHE A 86 -3.97 9.37 16.61
CA PHE A 86 -3.24 10.27 17.51
C PHE A 86 -2.84 11.58 16.80
N LEU A 87 -2.27 11.48 15.59
CA LEU A 87 -1.85 12.65 14.81
C LEU A 87 -3.05 13.51 14.36
N GLU A 88 -4.19 12.90 14.00
CA GLU A 88 -5.43 13.63 13.70
C GLU A 88 -5.95 14.38 14.93
N LYS A 89 -5.90 13.77 16.11
CA LYS A 89 -6.30 14.44 17.37
C LYS A 89 -5.42 15.67 17.63
N LEU A 90 -4.14 15.59 17.33
CA LEU A 90 -3.19 16.70 17.49
C LEU A 90 -3.20 17.70 16.32
N ARG A 91 -3.93 17.41 15.25
CA ARG A 91 -3.99 18.20 14.01
C ARG A 91 -2.63 18.32 13.33
N VAL A 92 -1.82 17.28 13.40
CA VAL A 92 -0.51 17.22 12.74
C VAL A 92 -0.65 16.55 11.39
N PRO A 93 -0.15 17.17 10.30
CA PRO A 93 -0.10 16.53 8.99
C PRO A 93 0.71 15.24 9.03
N TYR A 94 0.24 14.19 8.32
CA TYR A 94 0.98 12.94 8.19
C TYR A 94 0.76 12.32 6.81
N THR A 95 1.71 11.51 6.35
CA THR A 95 1.65 10.84 5.05
C THR A 95 0.80 9.57 5.09
N GLY A 96 0.34 9.13 3.91
CA GLY A 96 -0.45 7.92 3.75
C GLY A 96 -1.95 8.12 3.95
N CYS A 97 -2.67 7.04 4.16
CA CYS A 97 -4.12 7.05 4.32
C CYS A 97 -4.55 7.57 5.68
N ARG A 98 -5.74 8.17 5.73
CA ARG A 98 -6.36 8.64 6.98
C ARG A 98 -6.87 7.49 7.82
N PHE A 99 -7.08 7.78 9.10
CA PHE A 99 -7.60 6.82 10.10
C PHE A 99 -8.82 6.04 9.61
N ASP A 100 -9.83 6.73 9.09
CA ASP A 100 -11.08 6.14 8.61
C ASP A 100 -10.88 5.19 7.41
N ALA A 101 -10.02 5.56 6.47
CA ALA A 101 -9.67 4.73 5.33
C ALA A 101 -8.91 3.46 5.74
N ILE A 102 -7.97 3.58 6.68
CA ILE A 102 -7.24 2.44 7.24
C ILE A 102 -8.21 1.48 7.93
N VAL A 103 -9.09 1.99 8.81
CA VAL A 103 -10.11 1.17 9.49
C VAL A 103 -11.07 0.49 8.51
N ALA A 104 -11.40 1.15 7.40
CA ALA A 104 -12.26 0.56 6.36
C ALA A 104 -11.56 -0.60 5.62
N ALA A 105 -10.24 -0.49 5.39
CA ALA A 105 -9.47 -1.46 4.60
C ALA A 105 -8.85 -2.60 5.42
N MET A 106 -8.61 -2.42 6.72
CA MET A 106 -7.85 -3.36 7.56
C MET A 106 -8.47 -4.77 7.70
N SER A 107 -9.74 -4.96 7.41
CA SER A 107 -10.39 -6.28 7.35
C SER A 107 -10.84 -6.56 5.93
N LYS A 108 -10.27 -7.62 5.30
CA LYS A 108 -10.60 -8.01 3.93
C LYS A 108 -12.07 -8.34 3.73
N THR A 109 -12.70 -8.99 4.72
CA THR A 109 -14.15 -9.27 4.65
C THR A 109 -14.98 -8.00 4.73
N ARG A 110 -14.61 -7.02 5.58
CA ARG A 110 -15.24 -5.70 5.62
C ARG A 110 -15.04 -4.94 4.30
N SER A 111 -13.82 -4.94 3.77
CA SER A 111 -13.49 -4.34 2.46
C SER A 111 -14.36 -4.90 1.34
N LYS A 112 -14.60 -6.22 1.33
CA LYS A 112 -15.48 -6.88 0.37
C LYS A 112 -16.94 -6.43 0.49
N HIS A 113 -17.45 -6.24 1.70
CA HIS A 113 -18.79 -5.68 1.91
C HIS A 113 -18.90 -4.25 1.34
N LEU A 114 -17.89 -3.39 1.60
CA LEU A 114 -17.85 -2.03 1.06
C LEU A 114 -17.78 -2.03 -0.47
N MET A 115 -16.88 -2.82 -1.06
CA MET A 115 -16.76 -2.96 -2.51
C MET A 115 -18.06 -3.46 -3.14
N LYS A 116 -18.69 -4.48 -2.56
CA LYS A 116 -19.97 -5.02 -3.04
C LYS A 116 -21.09 -3.98 -2.98
N ALA A 117 -21.18 -3.20 -1.90
CA ALA A 117 -22.16 -2.12 -1.77
C ALA A 117 -21.96 -1.01 -2.81
N ALA A 118 -20.71 -0.73 -3.18
CA ALA A 118 -20.35 0.24 -4.23
C ALA A 118 -20.42 -0.33 -5.65
N GLY A 119 -20.81 -1.60 -5.85
CA GLY A 119 -20.86 -2.23 -7.16
C GLY A 119 -19.48 -2.61 -7.75
N ILE A 120 -18.41 -2.57 -6.94
CA ILE A 120 -17.05 -2.96 -7.32
C ILE A 120 -16.95 -4.49 -7.25
N ALA A 121 -16.48 -5.11 -8.35
CA ALA A 121 -16.35 -6.55 -8.41
C ALA A 121 -15.23 -7.04 -7.49
N THR A 122 -15.58 -7.93 -6.55
CA THR A 122 -14.69 -8.66 -5.66
C THR A 122 -15.12 -10.12 -5.61
N PRO A 123 -14.21 -11.10 -5.44
CA PRO A 123 -14.59 -12.50 -5.37
C PRO A 123 -15.62 -12.75 -4.26
N ALA A 124 -16.59 -13.63 -4.51
CA ALA A 124 -17.49 -14.09 -3.46
C ALA A 124 -16.70 -14.79 -2.36
N TRP A 125 -17.18 -14.74 -1.13
CA TRP A 125 -16.47 -15.32 0.01
C TRP A 125 -17.43 -16.02 0.97
N ILE A 126 -16.89 -16.94 1.75
CA ILE A 126 -17.63 -17.63 2.82
C ILE A 126 -17.64 -16.70 4.04
N ASP A 127 -18.82 -16.19 4.36
CA ASP A 127 -19.07 -15.40 5.57
C ASP A 127 -19.91 -16.24 6.54
N GLY A 128 -19.25 -17.15 7.22
CA GLY A 128 -19.90 -18.09 8.14
C GLY A 128 -21.02 -18.90 7.47
N ILE A 129 -22.18 -19.00 8.15
CA ILE A 129 -23.35 -19.76 7.66
C ILE A 129 -24.15 -18.98 6.59
N ARG A 130 -23.93 -17.65 6.47
CA ARG A 130 -24.80 -16.76 5.71
C ARG A 130 -24.57 -16.75 4.19
N ASN A 131 -23.36 -17.14 3.73
CA ASN A 131 -23.01 -17.20 2.32
C ASN A 131 -22.31 -18.51 1.99
N PRO A 132 -23.00 -19.65 1.96
CA PRO A 132 -22.38 -20.90 1.54
C PRO A 132 -22.04 -20.83 0.06
N LEU A 133 -20.83 -21.25 -0.29
CA LEU A 133 -20.46 -21.52 -1.70
C LEU A 133 -20.72 -22.99 -2.01
N PRO A 134 -21.01 -23.36 -3.29
CA PRO A 134 -21.05 -24.75 -3.71
C PRO A 134 -19.77 -25.48 -3.28
N GLY A 135 -19.90 -26.71 -2.80
CA GLY A 135 -18.79 -27.47 -2.18
C GLY A 135 -17.63 -27.75 -3.15
N ASP A 136 -17.89 -27.74 -4.46
CA ASP A 136 -16.94 -27.94 -5.55
C ASP A 136 -16.32 -26.62 -6.08
N THR A 137 -16.66 -25.48 -5.46
CA THR A 137 -16.03 -24.21 -5.78
C THR A 137 -14.60 -24.17 -5.28
N LEU A 138 -13.64 -23.81 -6.13
CA LEU A 138 -12.25 -23.58 -5.73
C LEU A 138 -12.13 -22.26 -4.97
N VAL A 139 -11.58 -22.29 -3.77
CA VAL A 139 -11.44 -21.12 -2.90
C VAL A 139 -10.01 -20.95 -2.40
N LEU A 140 -9.62 -19.70 -2.12
CA LEU A 140 -8.38 -19.36 -1.44
C LEU A 140 -8.68 -19.00 0.02
N VAL A 141 -8.03 -19.70 0.95
CA VAL A 141 -8.05 -19.39 2.38
C VAL A 141 -6.92 -18.41 2.70
N LYS A 142 -7.26 -17.25 3.28
CA LYS A 142 -6.30 -16.22 3.65
C LYS A 142 -6.69 -15.51 4.94
N SER A 143 -5.72 -14.82 5.56
CA SER A 143 -5.97 -13.98 6.74
C SER A 143 -6.90 -12.82 6.40
N ASP A 144 -7.78 -12.48 7.35
CA ASP A 144 -8.69 -11.33 7.22
C ASP A 144 -7.96 -9.99 7.40
N SER A 145 -6.91 -9.93 8.23
CA SER A 145 -6.23 -8.68 8.60
C SER A 145 -4.76 -8.58 8.16
N GLU A 146 -4.10 -9.70 7.80
CA GLU A 146 -2.69 -9.68 7.43
C GLU A 146 -2.48 -9.28 5.96
N HIS A 147 -1.46 -8.42 5.68
CA HIS A 147 -1.15 -7.95 4.33
C HIS A 147 0.06 -8.65 3.69
N ALA A 148 0.93 -9.27 4.48
CA ALA A 148 2.20 -9.85 4.03
C ALA A 148 2.08 -11.26 3.43
N SER A 149 0.91 -11.73 3.00
CA SER A 149 0.63 -13.13 2.59
C SER A 149 0.88 -14.16 3.71
N VAL A 150 0.84 -13.76 4.98
CA VAL A 150 1.03 -14.65 6.13
C VAL A 150 0.00 -15.77 6.09
N GLY A 151 0.47 -17.01 6.18
CA GLY A 151 -0.36 -18.20 6.13
C GLY A 151 -0.94 -18.51 4.75
N ILE A 152 -0.41 -17.93 3.66
CA ILE A 152 -0.74 -18.30 2.29
C ILE A 152 0.39 -19.13 1.69
N ASP A 153 0.04 -20.33 1.24
CA ASP A 153 0.89 -21.25 0.50
C ASP A 153 0.05 -22.08 -0.51
N ALA A 154 0.66 -23.02 -1.20
CA ALA A 154 -0.03 -23.86 -2.18
C ALA A 154 -1.23 -24.64 -1.59
N THR A 155 -1.23 -24.94 -0.28
CA THR A 155 -2.33 -25.65 0.41
C THR A 155 -3.47 -24.73 0.83
N SER A 156 -3.35 -23.43 0.55
CA SER A 156 -4.41 -22.44 0.83
C SER A 156 -5.50 -22.45 -0.23
N VAL A 157 -5.25 -23.04 -1.42
CA VAL A 157 -6.24 -23.18 -2.49
C VAL A 157 -6.87 -24.57 -2.38
N VAL A 158 -8.16 -24.61 -2.02
CA VAL A 158 -8.89 -25.86 -1.72
C VAL A 158 -10.34 -25.78 -2.22
N MET A 159 -11.03 -26.90 -2.21
CA MET A 159 -12.49 -26.93 -2.44
C MET A 159 -13.24 -26.29 -1.26
N ALA A 160 -14.33 -25.59 -1.53
CA ALA A 160 -15.11 -24.89 -0.50
C ALA A 160 -15.60 -25.83 0.62
N CYS A 161 -15.85 -27.09 0.35
CA CYS A 161 -16.20 -28.11 1.36
C CYS A 161 -15.06 -28.39 2.35
N GLU A 162 -13.80 -28.13 1.98
CA GLU A 162 -12.61 -28.33 2.83
C GLU A 162 -12.18 -27.04 3.53
N ALA A 163 -12.67 -25.88 3.08
CA ALA A 163 -12.21 -24.56 3.54
C ALA A 163 -12.23 -24.39 5.05
N GLN A 164 -13.29 -24.88 5.72
CA GLN A 164 -13.43 -24.74 7.18
C GLN A 164 -12.34 -25.50 7.96
N LYS A 165 -11.85 -26.61 7.42
CA LYS A 165 -10.74 -27.38 8.02
C LYS A 165 -9.44 -26.59 7.91
N VAL A 166 -9.18 -26.00 6.72
CA VAL A 166 -7.99 -25.18 6.47
C VAL A 166 -8.03 -23.90 7.31
N ILE A 167 -9.17 -23.20 7.36
CA ILE A 167 -9.35 -21.99 8.20
C ILE A 167 -8.97 -22.30 9.65
N ARG A 168 -9.56 -23.32 10.27
CA ARG A 168 -9.23 -23.68 11.67
C ARG A 168 -7.76 -24.00 11.88
N HIS A 169 -7.13 -24.68 10.92
CA HIS A 169 -5.71 -25.00 10.99
C HIS A 169 -4.86 -23.71 10.95
N ARG A 170 -5.17 -22.79 10.03
CA ARG A 170 -4.46 -21.50 9.90
C ARG A 170 -4.64 -20.63 11.15
N GLU A 171 -5.86 -20.51 11.66
CA GLU A 171 -6.14 -19.78 12.90
C GLU A 171 -5.38 -20.34 14.11
N ALA A 172 -5.27 -21.69 14.21
CA ALA A 172 -4.49 -22.32 15.27
C ALA A 172 -2.98 -22.11 15.14
N THR A 173 -2.46 -22.00 13.89
CA THR A 173 -1.02 -21.91 13.62
C THR A 173 -0.53 -20.45 13.66
N PHE A 174 -1.27 -19.53 13.06
CA PHE A 174 -0.85 -18.14 12.86
C PHE A 174 -1.60 -17.15 13.75
N GLY A 175 -2.64 -17.59 14.45
CA GLY A 175 -3.55 -16.70 15.16
C GLY A 175 -4.46 -15.89 14.23
N GLY A 176 -5.18 -14.91 14.78
CA GLY A 176 -6.06 -14.04 14.01
C GLY A 176 -7.29 -14.76 13.44
N ARG A 177 -7.90 -14.14 12.44
CA ARG A 177 -9.06 -14.68 11.71
C ARG A 177 -8.69 -14.99 10.28
N PHE A 178 -9.17 -16.13 9.78
CA PHE A 178 -9.04 -16.53 8.38
C PHE A 178 -10.41 -16.67 7.73
N PHE A 179 -10.49 -16.47 6.42
CA PHE A 179 -11.69 -16.65 5.63
C PHE A 179 -11.35 -17.28 4.28
N ALA A 180 -12.35 -17.73 3.54
CA ALA A 180 -12.17 -18.29 2.21
C ALA A 180 -12.94 -17.44 1.18
N GLU A 181 -12.30 -17.11 0.07
CA GLU A 181 -12.91 -16.45 -1.08
C GLU A 181 -12.75 -17.30 -2.35
N VAL A 182 -13.64 -17.12 -3.32
CA VAL A 182 -13.52 -17.79 -4.62
C VAL A 182 -12.16 -17.47 -5.21
N PHE A 183 -11.40 -18.51 -5.55
CA PHE A 183 -10.13 -18.36 -6.23
C PHE A 183 -10.36 -17.96 -7.68
N ILE A 184 -9.92 -16.77 -8.05
CA ILE A 184 -10.01 -16.29 -9.44
C ILE A 184 -8.75 -16.75 -10.18
N GLU A 185 -8.88 -17.76 -11.00
CA GLU A 185 -7.81 -18.16 -11.91
C GLU A 185 -7.56 -17.07 -12.96
N GLY A 186 -6.29 -16.83 -13.30
CA GLY A 186 -5.91 -15.88 -14.34
C GLY A 186 -4.72 -15.02 -13.95
N ARG A 187 -4.76 -13.76 -14.41
CA ARG A 187 -3.67 -12.80 -14.30
C ARG A 187 -3.77 -12.01 -12.99
N GLU A 188 -2.64 -11.55 -12.45
CA GLU A 188 -2.59 -10.73 -11.25
C GLU A 188 -1.96 -9.36 -11.54
N PHE A 189 -2.56 -8.29 -11.00
CA PHE A 189 -2.11 -6.91 -11.17
C PHE A 189 -2.10 -6.19 -9.83
N ASN A 190 -1.01 -5.45 -9.55
CA ASN A 190 -0.90 -4.60 -8.37
C ASN A 190 -0.96 -3.13 -8.82
N VAL A 191 -2.08 -2.45 -8.57
CA VAL A 191 -2.29 -1.08 -9.05
C VAL A 191 -1.96 -0.07 -7.96
N ALA A 192 -0.85 0.64 -8.13
CA ALA A 192 -0.40 1.71 -7.26
C ALA A 192 -1.09 3.03 -7.60
N MET A 193 -1.37 3.82 -6.57
CA MET A 193 -2.02 5.13 -6.68
C MET A 193 -1.37 6.12 -5.73
N VAL A 194 -1.29 7.37 -6.14
CA VAL A 194 -0.75 8.49 -5.34
C VAL A 194 -1.63 9.73 -5.50
N ASP A 195 -1.80 10.51 -4.44
CA ASP A 195 -2.46 11.81 -4.52
C ASP A 195 -1.66 12.78 -5.40
N GLY A 196 -2.27 13.22 -6.48
CA GLY A 196 -1.75 14.29 -7.32
C GLY A 196 -2.30 15.67 -6.94
N PRO A 197 -1.84 16.74 -7.61
CA PRO A 197 -2.33 18.10 -7.37
C PRO A 197 -3.81 18.30 -7.68
N ILE A 198 -4.36 17.53 -8.60
CA ILE A 198 -5.75 17.63 -9.10
C ILE A 198 -6.61 16.40 -8.81
N GLY A 199 -6.14 15.51 -7.93
CA GLY A 199 -6.81 14.26 -7.57
C GLY A 199 -5.90 13.06 -7.68
N VAL A 200 -6.44 11.84 -7.50
CA VAL A 200 -5.66 10.61 -7.53
C VAL A 200 -5.04 10.34 -8.90
N GLU A 201 -3.75 10.07 -8.91
CA GLU A 201 -3.02 9.56 -10.07
C GLU A 201 -2.88 8.04 -9.94
N VAL A 202 -3.49 7.31 -10.88
CA VAL A 202 -3.38 5.84 -10.97
C VAL A 202 -2.20 5.52 -11.87
N LEU A 203 -1.16 4.94 -11.27
CA LEU A 203 0.10 4.62 -11.95
C LEU A 203 -0.08 3.45 -12.95
N PRO A 204 0.89 3.21 -13.86
CA PRO A 204 0.82 2.11 -14.82
C PRO A 204 0.70 0.74 -14.13
N PRO A 205 -0.36 -0.06 -14.39
CA PRO A 205 -0.56 -1.33 -13.70
C PRO A 205 0.50 -2.38 -14.10
N PRO A 206 1.39 -2.84 -13.20
CA PRO A 206 2.22 -4.00 -13.46
C PRO A 206 1.42 -5.29 -13.35
N GLU A 207 1.70 -6.25 -14.23
CA GLU A 207 1.28 -7.63 -14.11
C GLU A 207 2.33 -8.44 -13.34
N ILE A 208 1.89 -9.27 -12.41
CA ILE A 208 2.74 -10.28 -11.80
C ILE A 208 2.64 -11.54 -12.65
N LEU A 209 3.75 -11.91 -13.27
CA LEU A 209 3.83 -13.13 -14.05
C LEU A 209 4.07 -14.34 -13.15
N PHE A 210 3.59 -15.50 -13.59
CA PHE A 210 3.87 -16.78 -12.95
C PHE A 210 4.68 -17.63 -13.94
N ALA A 211 5.95 -17.24 -14.14
CA ALA A 211 6.82 -17.85 -15.12
C ALA A 211 7.22 -19.27 -14.72
N GLY A 212 7.06 -20.23 -15.62
CA GLY A 212 7.46 -21.62 -15.39
C GLY A 212 6.71 -22.33 -14.23
N TYR A 213 5.60 -21.77 -13.78
CA TYR A 213 4.75 -22.47 -12.79
C TYR A 213 4.19 -23.75 -13.40
N PRO A 214 4.32 -24.91 -12.70
CA PRO A 214 3.66 -26.13 -13.11
C PRO A 214 2.13 -25.97 -13.12
N ASP A 215 1.44 -26.76 -13.96
CA ASP A 215 -0.02 -26.66 -14.10
C ASP A 215 -0.78 -27.02 -12.82
N ASP A 216 -0.20 -27.87 -11.98
CA ASP A 216 -0.75 -28.31 -10.69
C ASP A 216 -0.44 -27.35 -9.53
N LYS A 217 0.44 -26.35 -9.74
CA LYS A 217 0.75 -25.33 -8.72
C LYS A 217 -0.17 -24.12 -8.87
N PRO A 218 -0.92 -23.74 -7.82
CA PRO A 218 -1.75 -22.54 -7.84
C PRO A 218 -0.91 -21.30 -8.16
N LYS A 219 -1.38 -20.48 -9.10
CA LYS A 219 -0.76 -19.21 -9.47
C LYS A 219 -1.19 -18.12 -8.47
N ILE A 220 -0.52 -18.07 -7.33
CA ILE A 220 -0.75 -17.13 -6.23
C ILE A 220 0.56 -16.46 -5.80
N VAL A 221 0.48 -15.21 -5.36
CA VAL A 221 1.59 -14.53 -4.69
C VAL A 221 1.52 -14.91 -3.20
N ASP A 222 2.12 -16.04 -2.87
CA ASP A 222 2.21 -16.58 -1.52
C ASP A 222 3.30 -15.89 -0.69
N TYR A 223 3.52 -16.36 0.54
CA TYR A 223 4.56 -15.83 1.43
C TYR A 223 5.96 -15.98 0.82
N ASP A 224 6.24 -17.13 0.21
CA ASP A 224 7.54 -17.39 -0.41
C ASP A 224 7.80 -16.47 -1.61
N ALA A 225 6.78 -16.18 -2.41
CA ALA A 225 6.88 -15.25 -3.55
C ALA A 225 7.19 -13.80 -3.14
N LYS A 226 6.91 -13.42 -1.89
CA LYS A 226 7.20 -12.07 -1.38
C LYS A 226 8.52 -11.97 -0.62
N TRP A 227 8.85 -12.99 0.20
CA TRP A 227 9.86 -12.85 1.26
C TRP A 227 11.04 -13.81 1.17
N GLN A 228 10.93 -14.90 0.40
CA GLN A 228 11.98 -15.89 0.28
C GLN A 228 12.73 -15.74 -1.06
N THR A 229 13.73 -14.88 -1.09
CA THR A 229 14.47 -14.51 -2.32
C THR A 229 15.02 -15.70 -3.10
N GLU A 230 15.42 -16.77 -2.40
CA GLU A 230 15.94 -18.00 -2.99
C GLU A 230 14.83 -18.98 -3.43
N SER A 231 13.56 -18.69 -3.15
CA SER A 231 12.47 -19.58 -3.51
C SER A 231 12.18 -19.55 -5.01
N PHE A 232 11.68 -20.68 -5.52
CA PHE A 232 11.15 -20.76 -6.88
C PHE A 232 10.07 -19.70 -7.11
N ALA A 233 9.17 -19.51 -6.13
CA ALA A 233 8.05 -18.58 -6.22
C ALA A 233 8.55 -17.14 -6.41
N TYR A 234 9.50 -16.67 -5.59
CA TYR A 234 10.08 -15.32 -5.70
C TYR A 234 10.74 -15.08 -7.06
N GLN A 235 11.59 -16.01 -7.50
CA GLN A 235 12.35 -15.89 -8.76
C GLN A 235 11.47 -15.96 -10.00
N ASN A 236 10.29 -16.58 -9.89
CA ASN A 236 9.39 -16.81 -11.02
C ASN A 236 8.09 -15.99 -10.96
N THR A 237 8.04 -14.95 -10.10
CA THR A 237 6.96 -13.96 -10.06
C THR A 237 7.44 -12.55 -10.43
N PRO A 238 8.11 -12.36 -11.60
CA PRO A 238 8.56 -11.04 -12.00
C PRO A 238 7.38 -10.12 -12.35
N ARG A 239 7.60 -8.82 -12.15
CA ARG A 239 6.68 -7.77 -12.59
C ARG A 239 6.90 -7.46 -14.06
N GLN A 240 5.80 -7.29 -14.80
CA GLN A 240 5.83 -6.86 -16.20
C GLN A 240 4.95 -5.64 -16.40
N PHE A 241 5.51 -4.59 -16.99
CA PHE A 241 4.78 -3.39 -17.39
C PHE A 241 4.32 -3.46 -18.85
N GLY A 242 3.48 -2.51 -19.26
CA GLY A 242 3.08 -2.32 -20.65
C GLY A 242 1.69 -2.83 -21.00
N ILE A 243 0.84 -3.19 -20.03
CA ILE A 243 -0.54 -3.60 -20.26
C ILE A 243 -1.35 -2.53 -21.04
N GLU A 244 -1.04 -1.25 -20.84
CA GLU A 244 -1.70 -0.16 -21.53
C GLU A 244 -1.44 -0.17 -23.05
N LYS A 245 -0.33 -0.79 -23.48
CA LYS A 245 0.03 -0.98 -24.89
C LYS A 245 -0.48 -2.33 -25.44
N THR A 246 -0.34 -3.41 -24.64
CA THR A 246 -0.68 -4.78 -25.08
C THR A 246 -2.18 -5.09 -24.99
N ASP A 247 -2.86 -4.55 -23.96
CA ASP A 247 -4.32 -4.61 -23.78
C ASP A 247 -4.84 -3.29 -23.19
N PRO A 248 -5.00 -2.25 -24.03
CA PRO A 248 -5.44 -0.93 -23.57
C PRO A 248 -6.83 -0.95 -22.91
N LYS A 249 -7.68 -1.92 -23.27
CA LYS A 249 -9.04 -2.06 -22.72
C LYS A 249 -8.97 -2.54 -21.27
N LEU A 250 -8.13 -3.53 -20.99
CA LEU A 250 -7.91 -4.04 -19.65
C LEU A 250 -7.18 -2.99 -18.79
N GLY A 251 -6.14 -2.34 -19.33
CA GLY A 251 -5.43 -1.27 -18.61
C GLY A 251 -6.37 -0.16 -18.13
N ARG A 252 -7.28 0.31 -19.01
CA ARG A 252 -8.30 1.30 -18.61
C ARG A 252 -9.30 0.78 -17.58
N LYS A 253 -9.72 -0.50 -17.66
CA LYS A 253 -10.62 -1.10 -16.66
C LYS A 253 -9.96 -1.17 -15.28
N LEU A 254 -8.70 -1.61 -15.22
CA LEU A 254 -7.92 -1.68 -13.96
C LEU A 254 -7.78 -0.30 -13.33
N LYS A 255 -7.34 0.69 -14.09
CA LYS A 255 -7.20 2.08 -13.60
C LYS A 255 -8.52 2.66 -13.11
N LYS A 256 -9.59 2.48 -13.88
CA LYS A 256 -10.92 2.96 -13.48
C LYS A 256 -11.37 2.32 -12.17
N MET A 257 -11.25 1.00 -12.06
CA MET A 257 -11.70 0.26 -10.88
C MET A 257 -10.84 0.60 -9.65
N ALA A 258 -9.51 0.81 -9.82
CA ALA A 258 -8.64 1.29 -8.76
C ALA A 258 -9.06 2.67 -8.24
N ALA A 259 -9.40 3.62 -9.14
CA ALA A 259 -9.92 4.92 -8.76
C ALA A 259 -11.30 4.84 -8.06
N GLU A 260 -12.16 3.91 -8.47
CA GLU A 260 -13.43 3.64 -7.79
C GLU A 260 -13.21 3.10 -6.36
N VAL A 261 -12.23 2.20 -6.17
CA VAL A 261 -11.83 1.72 -4.83
C VAL A 261 -11.27 2.89 -4.00
N TRP A 262 -10.37 3.70 -4.57
CA TRP A 262 -9.83 4.88 -3.90
C TRP A 262 -10.92 5.78 -3.34
N ASN A 263 -11.90 6.13 -4.14
CA ASN A 263 -13.03 6.99 -3.71
C ASN A 263 -13.94 6.30 -2.69
N THR A 264 -14.22 5.00 -2.87
CA THR A 264 -15.11 4.23 -2.00
C THR A 264 -14.56 4.09 -0.58
N PHE A 265 -13.24 3.93 -0.46
CA PHE A 265 -12.55 3.79 0.84
C PHE A 265 -12.08 5.13 1.42
N GLY A 266 -12.22 6.23 0.67
CA GLY A 266 -11.67 7.52 1.07
C GLY A 266 -10.14 7.49 1.21
N LEU A 267 -9.45 6.74 0.34
CA LEU A 267 -8.00 6.63 0.38
C LEU A 267 -7.35 7.99 0.14
N THR A 268 -6.18 8.20 0.72
CA THR A 268 -5.41 9.43 0.61
C THR A 268 -3.92 9.15 0.58
N GLY A 269 -3.10 10.11 0.15
CA GLY A 269 -1.66 10.01 0.11
C GLY A 269 -1.17 9.00 -0.93
N TYR A 270 -1.07 7.74 -0.56
CA TYR A 270 -0.71 6.65 -1.46
C TYR A 270 -1.34 5.34 -1.00
N ALA A 271 -1.66 4.46 -1.95
CA ALA A 271 -2.25 3.15 -1.67
C ALA A 271 -2.04 2.20 -2.85
N ARG A 272 -2.29 0.90 -2.64
CA ARG A 272 -2.26 -0.11 -3.69
C ARG A 272 -3.53 -0.97 -3.63
N VAL A 273 -4.08 -1.26 -4.79
CA VAL A 273 -5.17 -2.23 -4.92
C VAL A 273 -4.68 -3.41 -5.77
N ASP A 274 -4.87 -4.61 -5.25
CA ASP A 274 -4.47 -5.83 -5.94
C ASP A 274 -5.69 -6.45 -6.63
N PHE A 275 -5.49 -6.89 -7.88
CA PHE A 275 -6.54 -7.44 -8.73
C PHE A 275 -6.17 -8.81 -9.28
N ARG A 276 -7.18 -9.68 -9.37
CA ARG A 276 -7.12 -10.85 -10.25
C ARG A 276 -7.99 -10.57 -11.49
N VAL A 277 -7.53 -11.02 -12.64
CA VAL A 277 -8.26 -10.88 -13.90
C VAL A 277 -8.55 -12.27 -14.44
N ASP A 278 -9.84 -12.60 -14.57
CA ASP A 278 -10.28 -13.91 -15.05
C ASP A 278 -10.08 -14.10 -16.56
N ALA A 279 -10.36 -15.30 -17.06
CA ALA A 279 -10.22 -15.66 -18.46
C ALA A 279 -11.11 -14.83 -19.42
N MET A 280 -12.17 -14.19 -18.88
CA MET A 280 -13.05 -13.29 -19.65
C MET A 280 -12.55 -11.84 -19.66
N GLY A 281 -11.38 -11.56 -19.04
CA GLY A 281 -10.81 -10.23 -18.92
C GLY A 281 -11.58 -9.31 -17.96
N LYS A 282 -12.25 -9.90 -16.95
CA LYS A 282 -12.91 -9.15 -15.88
C LYS A 282 -11.98 -9.03 -14.68
N PRO A 283 -11.66 -7.80 -14.24
CA PRO A 283 -10.91 -7.59 -13.02
C PRO A 283 -11.79 -7.79 -11.77
N TRP A 284 -11.17 -8.30 -10.73
CA TRP A 284 -11.72 -8.55 -9.40
C TRP A 284 -10.77 -7.99 -8.36
N ALA A 285 -11.19 -7.02 -7.55
CA ALA A 285 -10.37 -6.48 -6.47
C ALA A 285 -10.29 -7.51 -5.33
N ILE A 286 -9.07 -7.88 -4.96
CA ILE A 286 -8.80 -8.93 -3.97
C ILE A 286 -8.19 -8.41 -2.68
N ASP A 287 -7.54 -7.24 -2.72
CA ASP A 287 -6.96 -6.58 -1.54
C ASP A 287 -6.86 -5.06 -1.74
N VAL A 288 -6.94 -4.31 -0.63
CA VAL A 288 -6.75 -2.85 -0.56
C VAL A 288 -5.69 -2.58 0.48
N ASN A 289 -4.50 -2.14 0.05
CA ASN A 289 -3.38 -1.85 0.92
C ASN A 289 -3.23 -0.34 1.09
N THR A 290 -3.42 0.13 2.32
CA THR A 290 -3.36 1.55 2.71
C THR A 290 -1.96 2.05 3.08
N ASN A 291 -0.99 1.14 3.20
CA ASN A 291 0.42 1.47 3.47
C ASN A 291 1.35 0.48 2.73
N PRO A 292 1.33 0.49 1.38
CA PRO A 292 2.19 -0.41 0.60
C PRO A 292 3.66 -0.06 0.80
N CYS A 293 4.53 -1.10 0.80
CA CYS A 293 5.98 -0.91 0.84
C CYS A 293 6.45 0.02 -0.28
N ILE A 294 7.25 1.03 0.08
CA ILE A 294 7.81 2.05 -0.80
C ILE A 294 9.35 2.12 -0.71
N THR A 295 10.03 1.01 -0.38
CA THR A 295 11.49 0.93 -0.57
C THR A 295 11.85 1.26 -2.01
N ALA A 296 13.08 1.66 -2.27
CA ALA A 296 13.49 2.09 -3.61
C ALA A 296 13.32 0.99 -4.68
N ASP A 297 13.43 -0.28 -4.30
CA ASP A 297 13.28 -1.48 -5.14
C ASP A 297 11.88 -2.12 -5.08
N ALA A 298 11.00 -1.62 -4.19
CA ALA A 298 9.65 -2.13 -4.06
C ALA A 298 8.81 -1.97 -5.34
N GLY A 299 7.76 -2.78 -5.44
CA GLY A 299 6.81 -2.73 -6.56
C GLY A 299 6.16 -1.37 -6.76
N PHE A 300 5.87 -0.66 -5.69
CA PHE A 300 5.30 0.69 -5.74
C PHE A 300 6.29 1.67 -6.39
N SER A 301 7.53 1.69 -5.92
CA SER A 301 8.58 2.56 -6.44
C SER A 301 8.95 2.23 -7.89
N ALA A 302 8.99 0.95 -8.26
CA ALA A 302 9.17 0.52 -9.64
C ALA A 302 8.03 1.02 -10.55
N THR A 303 6.78 0.99 -10.05
CA THR A 303 5.61 1.50 -10.77
C THR A 303 5.66 3.02 -10.95
N ALA A 304 6.11 3.75 -9.93
CA ALA A 304 6.35 5.19 -10.03
C ALA A 304 7.44 5.52 -11.06
N SER A 305 8.53 4.75 -11.07
CA SER A 305 9.62 4.89 -12.06
C SER A 305 9.14 4.66 -13.49
N GLU A 306 8.27 3.65 -13.72
CA GLU A 306 7.65 3.41 -15.03
C GLU A 306 6.77 4.60 -15.48
N ALA A 307 6.16 5.32 -14.53
CA ALA A 307 5.43 6.56 -14.80
C ALA A 307 6.35 7.79 -14.99
N GLY A 308 7.68 7.63 -14.95
CA GLY A 308 8.64 8.73 -15.05
C GLY A 308 8.83 9.52 -13.74
N ILE A 309 8.39 8.98 -12.60
CA ILE A 309 8.51 9.59 -11.27
C ILE A 309 9.70 8.95 -10.57
N SER A 310 10.80 9.69 -10.40
CA SER A 310 11.97 9.21 -9.65
C SER A 310 11.64 9.01 -8.16
N TYR A 311 12.43 8.20 -7.45
CA TYR A 311 12.22 7.94 -6.04
C TYR A 311 12.16 9.22 -5.17
N PRO A 312 13.08 10.19 -5.30
CA PRO A 312 12.96 11.46 -4.58
C PRO A 312 11.69 12.23 -4.92
N GLN A 313 11.25 12.22 -6.18
CA GLN A 313 10.00 12.86 -6.58
C GLN A 313 8.78 12.15 -5.99
N LEU A 314 8.81 10.82 -5.85
CA LEU A 314 7.76 10.05 -5.20
C LEU A 314 7.65 10.43 -3.72
N ILE A 315 8.75 10.45 -2.99
CA ILE A 315 8.78 10.83 -1.57
C ILE A 315 8.28 12.27 -1.38
N GLU A 316 8.76 13.20 -2.21
CA GLU A 316 8.30 14.59 -2.17
C GLU A 316 6.79 14.69 -2.46
N ARG A 317 6.26 14.00 -3.46
CA ARG A 317 4.81 13.99 -3.76
C ARG A 317 3.98 13.49 -2.59
N ILE A 318 4.44 12.44 -1.88
CA ILE A 318 3.78 11.89 -0.70
C ILE A 318 3.75 12.93 0.43
N VAL A 319 4.85 13.62 0.69
CA VAL A 319 4.94 14.72 1.66
C VAL A 319 3.98 15.84 1.30
N GLN A 320 4.02 16.31 0.05
CA GLN A 320 3.16 17.39 -0.46
C GLN A 320 1.68 17.03 -0.43
N ALA A 321 1.33 15.75 -0.66
CA ALA A 321 -0.05 15.28 -0.54
C ALA A 321 -0.59 15.44 0.89
N ALA A 322 0.22 15.13 1.90
CA ALA A 322 -0.13 15.30 3.30
C ALA A 322 -0.32 16.78 3.67
N LEU A 323 0.56 17.67 3.19
CA LEU A 323 0.48 19.10 3.45
C LEU A 323 -0.77 19.72 2.82
N ARG A 324 -1.08 19.40 1.55
CA ARG A 324 -2.30 19.90 0.88
C ARG A 324 -3.58 19.50 1.61
N ARG A 325 -3.63 18.29 2.16
CA ARG A 325 -4.80 17.76 2.88
C ARG A 325 -5.12 18.54 4.16
N THR A 326 -4.12 19.10 4.81
CA THR A 326 -4.24 19.80 6.10
C THR A 326 -4.22 21.30 6.00
N ALA A 327 -3.82 21.85 4.83
CA ALA A 327 -3.81 23.30 4.61
C ALA A 327 -5.24 23.85 4.69
N PRO A 328 -5.52 24.91 5.49
CA PRO A 328 -6.66 25.78 5.23
C PRO A 328 -6.54 26.31 3.79
N ALA A 329 -7.66 26.53 3.09
CA ALA A 329 -7.70 26.98 1.70
C ALA A 329 -6.89 28.28 1.40
N GLU A 330 -6.39 28.95 2.42
CA GLU A 330 -5.59 30.18 2.36
C GLU A 330 -4.07 29.94 2.21
N LEU A 331 -3.57 28.70 2.31
CA LEU A 331 -2.12 28.41 2.24
C LEU A 331 -1.60 28.15 0.82
N ASP A 332 -2.49 27.94 -0.16
CA ASP A 332 -2.11 27.77 -1.57
C ASP A 332 -1.44 29.02 -2.17
N GLU A 333 -1.65 30.21 -1.58
CA GLU A 333 -0.97 31.46 -1.98
C GLU A 333 0.44 31.61 -1.40
N VAL A 334 0.78 30.92 -0.31
CA VAL A 334 2.05 31.09 0.42
C VAL A 334 3.11 30.07 0.00
N LEU A 335 2.68 28.89 -0.43
CA LEU A 335 3.57 27.80 -0.90
C LEU A 335 3.69 27.81 -2.43
N GLY A 336 4.06 28.93 -3.06
CA GLY A 336 4.20 29.02 -4.52
C GLY A 336 4.84 27.76 -5.11
N ASP A 337 4.28 27.29 -6.25
CA ASP A 337 4.63 26.06 -6.97
C ASP A 337 6.17 25.86 -7.03
N PRO A 338 6.75 24.91 -6.27
CA PRO A 338 8.20 24.69 -6.26
C PRO A 338 8.76 24.26 -7.62
N LEU A 339 7.89 23.81 -8.55
CA LEU A 339 8.29 23.49 -9.93
C LEU A 339 8.53 24.74 -10.79
N ARG A 340 7.98 25.90 -10.44
CA ARG A 340 8.28 27.17 -11.13
C ARG A 340 9.56 27.83 -10.66
N ALA A 341 10.08 27.50 -9.49
CA ALA A 341 11.34 28.06 -8.98
C ALA A 341 12.59 27.48 -9.68
N GLY A 342 12.47 26.34 -10.37
CA GLY A 342 13.56 25.72 -11.15
C GLY A 342 13.77 26.34 -12.53
N GLU A 343 12.75 26.90 -13.16
CA GLU A 343 12.85 27.46 -14.52
C GLU A 343 13.40 28.91 -14.55
N ALA A 344 13.33 29.65 -13.45
CA ALA A 344 13.80 31.01 -13.37
C ALA A 344 15.33 31.18 -13.18
N ARG A 345 16.09 30.08 -13.01
CA ARG A 345 17.55 30.12 -12.80
C ARG A 345 18.40 29.74 -14.02
N VAL A 346 17.81 29.47 -15.15
CA VAL A 346 18.55 29.09 -16.38
C VAL A 346 18.62 30.27 -17.40
N GLY A 347 18.02 31.41 -17.10
CA GLY A 347 17.85 32.53 -18.04
C GLY A 347 18.84 33.70 -17.94
N GLU A 348 19.77 33.76 -16.98
CA GLU A 348 20.72 34.89 -16.88
C GLU A 348 22.18 34.44 -16.68
N ALA A 349 22.76 33.79 -17.68
CA ALA A 349 24.21 33.71 -17.83
C ALA A 349 24.57 33.74 -19.32
N GLY A 350 24.56 34.91 -19.88
CA GLY A 350 24.98 35.07 -21.28
C GLY A 350 24.82 36.45 -21.80
N ALA A 351 25.60 37.43 -21.32
CA ALA A 351 26.03 38.65 -22.07
C ALA A 351 26.95 39.45 -21.15
N TRP A 352 28.22 39.34 -21.37
CA TRP A 352 29.33 40.31 -21.51
C TRP A 352 30.67 39.56 -21.48
#